data_a833fdf26f5088634a7824b70cc2c660
#
_entry.id   a833fdf26f5088634a7824b70cc2c660
#
_cell.length_a   1.000
_cell.length_b   1.000
_cell.length_c   1.000
_cell.angle_alpha   90.00
_cell.angle_beta   90.00
_cell.angle_gamma   90.00
#
_symmetry.space_group_name_H-M   'P 1'
#
loop_
_entity.id
_entity.type
_entity.pdbx_description
1 polymer ?
#
loop_
_entity_poly.entity_id
_entity_poly.type
_entity_poly.pdbx_seq_one_letter_code
_entity_poly.pdbx_strand_id
1 'polypeptide(L)' 'MPKANRNLKKVAHPSSDKYPFSVYLGAKEAEAIKAISLAQDISLSSVIVNLVQESLSDEKYQTAIKAYRNFKDSLK' A
#
# COMPACT_ATOMS: atom_id res chain seq x y z
N MET A 1 -29.84 -4.91 -0.25
CA MET A 1 -29.54 -5.44 0.27
C MET A 1 -28.21 -5.89 0.58
N PRO A 2 -28.05 -6.70 1.22
CA PRO A 2 -26.79 -7.16 1.74
C PRO A 2 -25.78 -7.58 0.73
N LYS A 3 -26.11 -7.55 -0.50
CA LYS A 3 -25.14 -7.95 -1.45
C LYS A 3 -23.91 -7.11 -1.45
N ALA A 4 -24.08 -5.85 -1.29
CA ALA A 4 -22.92 -4.98 -1.25
C ALA A 4 -22.03 -5.34 -0.08
N ASN A 5 -22.65 -5.70 1.01
CA ASN A 5 -21.87 -6.07 2.17
C ASN A 5 -21.04 -7.30 1.92
N ARG A 6 -21.60 -8.22 1.20
CA ARG A 6 -20.85 -9.42 0.91
C ARG A 6 -19.65 -9.12 0.06
N ASN A 7 -19.80 -8.20 -0.87
CA ASN A 7 -18.67 -7.82 -1.69
C ASN A 7 -17.58 -7.20 -0.86
N LEU A 8 -17.97 -6.38 0.10
CA LEU A 8 -16.99 -5.77 0.97
C LEU A 8 -16.25 -6.82 1.76
N LYS A 9 -16.94 -7.83 2.20
CA LYS A 9 -16.26 -8.86 2.94
C LYS A 9 -15.26 -9.58 2.07
N LYS A 10 -15.61 -9.83 0.84
CA LYS A 10 -14.67 -10.48 -0.02
C LYS A 10 -13.44 -9.66 -0.23
N VAL A 11 -13.63 -8.38 -0.41
CA VAL A 11 -12.48 -7.51 -0.61
C VAL A 11 -11.57 -7.55 0.58
N ALA A 12 -12.15 -7.57 1.75
CA ALA A 12 -11.34 -7.56 2.94
C ALA A 12 -10.80 -8.93 3.29
N HIS A 13 -11.17 -9.92 2.56
CA HIS A 13 -10.81 -11.25 2.90
C HIS A 13 -9.32 -11.47 2.88
N PRO A 14 -8.81 -12.03 3.89
CA PRO A 14 -7.37 -12.16 4.03
C PRO A 14 -6.73 -13.25 3.23
N SER A 15 -7.47 -13.88 2.39
CA SER A 15 -6.86 -14.92 1.61
C SER A 15 -5.73 -14.38 0.78
N SER A 16 -5.71 -13.09 0.55
CA SER A 16 -4.62 -12.51 -0.18
C SER A 16 -3.64 -11.91 0.79
N ASP A 17 -2.46 -11.65 0.31
CA ASP A 17 -1.45 -11.00 1.10
C ASP A 17 -1.61 -9.50 1.08
N LYS A 18 -2.71 -9.02 0.61
CA LYS A 18 -2.91 -7.60 0.46
C LYS A 18 -3.68 -7.03 1.63
N TYR A 19 -3.25 -5.87 2.08
CA TYR A 19 -3.88 -5.18 3.18
C TYR A 19 -4.25 -3.78 2.72
N PRO A 20 -5.47 -3.34 2.99
CA PRO A 20 -5.87 -1.99 2.57
C PRO A 20 -5.29 -0.94 3.49
N PHE A 21 -4.85 0.15 2.90
CA PHE A 21 -4.39 1.30 3.64
C PHE A 21 -5.03 2.53 3.06
N SER A 22 -5.36 3.47 3.91
CA SER A 22 -5.86 4.76 3.47
C SER A 22 -4.83 5.82 3.80
N VAL A 23 -4.54 6.67 2.83
CA VAL A 23 -3.59 7.75 3.06
C VAL A 23 -4.16 9.04 2.50
N TYR A 24 -3.72 10.15 3.08
CA TYR A 24 -4.08 11.45 2.57
C TYR A 24 -2.83 12.05 1.94
N LEU A 25 -2.97 12.53 0.73
CA LEU A 25 -1.84 13.09 0.02
C LEU A 25 -2.03 14.59 -0.14
N GLY A 26 -0.92 15.32 -0.10
CA GLY A 26 -0.97 16.72 -0.43
C GLY A 26 -1.18 16.89 -1.93
N ALA A 27 -1.45 18.12 -2.32
CA ALA A 27 -1.76 18.38 -3.73
C ALA A 27 -0.62 17.97 -4.64
N LYS A 28 0.61 18.24 -4.23
CA LYS A 28 1.75 17.91 -5.08
C LYS A 28 1.94 16.42 -5.22
N GLU A 29 1.79 15.69 -4.13
CA GLU A 29 1.93 14.25 -4.18
C GLU A 29 0.84 13.64 -5.03
N ALA A 30 -0.39 14.12 -4.88
CA ALA A 30 -1.49 13.59 -5.65
C ALA A 30 -1.27 13.83 -7.15
N GLU A 31 -0.78 15.02 -7.49
CA GLU A 31 -0.51 15.34 -8.87
C GLU A 31 0.57 14.43 -9.45
N ALA A 32 1.62 14.20 -8.67
CA ALA A 32 2.71 13.36 -9.14
C ALA A 32 2.23 11.93 -9.40
N ILE A 33 1.42 11.40 -8.49
CA ILE A 33 0.90 10.05 -8.66
C ILE A 33 0.04 9.97 -9.92
N LYS A 34 -0.79 10.97 -10.15
CA LYS A 34 -1.63 10.98 -11.35
C LYS A 34 -0.79 11.07 -12.62
N ALA A 35 0.24 11.90 -12.59
CA ALA A 35 1.09 12.06 -13.75
C ALA A 35 1.79 10.75 -14.10
N ILE A 36 2.30 10.05 -13.10
CA ILE A 36 2.96 8.78 -13.35
C ILE A 36 1.97 7.75 -13.86
N SER A 37 0.77 7.74 -13.30
CA SER A 37 -0.26 6.81 -13.72
C SER A 37 -0.57 6.98 -15.20
N LEU A 38 -0.71 8.21 -15.63
CA LEU A 38 -1.00 8.48 -17.03
C LEU A 38 0.18 8.14 -17.93
N ALA A 39 1.39 8.50 -17.50
CA ALA A 39 2.57 8.26 -18.31
C ALA A 39 2.84 6.78 -18.51
N GLN A 40 2.57 5.99 -17.52
CA GLN A 40 2.86 4.56 -17.58
C GLN A 40 1.63 3.72 -17.87
N ASP A 41 0.47 4.36 -17.96
CA ASP A 41 -0.78 3.67 -18.26
C ASP A 41 -1.06 2.57 -17.24
N ILE A 42 -0.94 2.90 -15.98
CA ILE A 42 -1.22 1.97 -14.89
C ILE A 42 -2.14 2.67 -13.89
N SER A 43 -2.73 1.91 -13.00
CA SER A 43 -3.66 2.47 -12.04
C SER A 43 -2.92 3.28 -10.99
N LEU A 44 -3.65 4.16 -10.31
CA LEU A 44 -3.07 4.95 -9.23
C LEU A 44 -2.52 4.04 -8.14
N SER A 45 -3.25 2.98 -7.83
CA SER A 45 -2.78 2.04 -6.81
C SER A 45 -1.47 1.39 -7.23
N SER A 46 -1.34 1.06 -8.50
CA SER A 46 -0.11 0.46 -8.99
C SER A 46 1.07 1.40 -8.87
N VAL A 47 0.84 2.69 -9.12
CA VAL A 47 1.91 3.67 -8.96
C VAL A 47 2.42 3.64 -7.52
N ILE A 48 1.48 3.67 -6.57
CA ILE A 48 1.85 3.71 -5.16
C ILE A 48 2.59 2.43 -4.77
N VAL A 49 2.11 1.30 -5.20
CA VAL A 49 2.77 0.03 -4.89
C VAL A 49 4.18 0.01 -5.45
N ASN A 50 4.34 0.47 -6.69
CA ASN A 50 5.65 0.47 -7.31
C ASN A 50 6.63 1.36 -6.57
N LEU A 51 6.17 2.53 -6.13
CA LEU A 51 7.03 3.44 -5.38
C LEU A 51 7.43 2.82 -4.04
N VAL A 52 6.51 2.16 -3.38
CA VAL A 52 6.83 1.49 -2.13
C VAL A 52 7.84 0.37 -2.37
N GLN A 53 7.65 -0.39 -3.43
CA GLN A 53 8.57 -1.48 -3.72
C GLN A 53 9.97 -0.96 -4.00
N GLU A 54 10.08 0.16 -4.68
CA GLU A 54 11.38 0.76 -4.91
C GLU A 54 12.02 1.19 -3.61
N SER A 55 11.21 1.69 -2.67
CA SER A 55 11.72 2.10 -1.38
C SER A 55 12.24 0.92 -0.56
N LEU A 56 11.72 -0.25 -0.80
CA LEU A 56 12.11 -1.40 0.00
C LEU A 56 13.58 -1.77 -0.17
N SER A 57 14.20 -1.34 -1.25
CA SER A 57 15.60 -1.63 -1.45
C SER A 57 16.51 -0.62 -0.75
N ASP A 58 15.96 0.44 -0.21
CA ASP A 58 16.74 1.45 0.48
C ASP A 58 17.12 0.93 1.87
N GLU A 59 18.39 1.03 2.20
CA GLU A 59 18.89 0.48 3.44
C GLU A 59 18.20 1.06 4.68
N LYS A 60 17.88 2.33 4.66
CA LYS A 60 17.25 2.93 5.83
C LYS A 60 15.85 2.36 6.06
N TYR A 61 15.15 2.01 4.97
CA TYR A 61 13.84 1.41 5.14
C TYR A 61 13.94 -0.04 5.57
N GLN A 62 14.99 -0.75 5.14
CA GLN A 62 15.21 -2.11 5.59
C GLN A 62 15.49 -2.14 7.08
N THR A 63 16.24 -1.18 7.57
CA THR A 63 16.50 -1.10 9.01
C THR A 63 15.19 -0.90 9.78
N ALA A 64 14.34 -0.02 9.27
CA ALA A 64 13.07 0.24 9.93
C ALA A 64 12.18 -1.01 9.93
N ILE A 65 12.19 -1.74 8.82
CA ILE A 65 11.38 -2.94 8.71
C ILE A 65 11.83 -3.99 9.71
N LYS A 66 13.14 -4.14 9.87
CA LYS A 66 13.66 -5.09 10.84
C LYS A 66 13.26 -4.71 12.26
N ALA A 67 13.33 -3.42 12.56
CA ALA A 67 12.94 -2.95 13.89
C ALA A 67 11.47 -3.24 14.15
N TYR A 68 10.63 -3.02 13.14
CA TYR A 68 9.21 -3.28 13.28
C TYR A 68 8.94 -4.77 13.50
N ARG A 69 9.63 -5.63 12.77
CA ARG A 69 9.45 -7.07 12.92
C ARG A 69 9.85 -7.52 14.30
N ASN A 70 10.96 -7.00 14.81
CA ASN A 70 11.39 -7.36 16.16
C ASN A 70 10.39 -6.92 17.19
N PHE A 71 9.85 -5.72 17.02
CA PHE A 71 8.83 -5.22 17.93
C PHE A 71 7.60 -6.11 17.88
N LYS A 72 7.17 -6.47 16.68
CA LYS A 72 6.00 -7.31 16.51
C LYS A 72 6.18 -8.67 17.16
N ASP A 73 7.36 -9.24 16.99
CA ASP A 73 7.62 -10.54 17.59
C ASP A 73 7.65 -10.48 19.12
N SER A 74 8.07 -9.37 19.65
CA SER A 74 8.13 -9.26 21.12
C SER A 74 6.74 -9.11 21.73
N LEU A 75 5.73 -8.87 20.95
CA LEU A 75 4.38 -8.76 21.46
C LEU A 75 3.68 -10.11 21.61
N LYS A 76 4.27 -11.15 21.12
CA LYS A 76 3.64 -12.46 21.18
C LYS A 76 3.75 -13.14 22.55
#